data_71a126a9c33e77436cc95775c4cc352a
#
_entry.id   71a126a9c33e77436cc95775c4cc352a
#
_cell.length_a   1.000
_cell.length_b   1.000
_cell.length_c   1.000
_cell.angle_alpha   90.00
_cell.angle_beta   90.00
_cell.angle_gamma   90.00
#
_symmetry.space_group_name_H-M   'P 1'
#
loop_
_entity.id
_entity.type
_entity.pdbx_description
1 polymer ?
#
loop_
_entity_poly.entity_id
_entity_poly.type
_entity_poly.pdbx_seq_one_letter_code
_entity_poly.pdbx_strand_id
1 'polypeptide(L)'
;MQCLNCGENISNRKKYCSNKCQAEYQYKTYIDRWHNGLESGMRGDYQISMHLKTYLFKKYNNMCSRCGWGKINPYTNSIPLEVEHIDGNYKNNEESNLILLCPNCHSLTSTYKGANLYHGRKNRSKYYINKETNYEK
;
A
#
# COMPACT_ATOMS: atom_id res chain seq x y z
N MET A 1 31.12 7.14 15.75
CA MET A 1 30.18 6.65 14.71
C MET A 1 29.15 7.71 14.35
N GLN A 2 28.59 7.60 13.18
CA GLN A 2 27.57 8.54 12.71
C GLN A 2 26.24 7.80 12.53
N CYS A 3 25.15 8.53 12.76
CA CYS A 3 23.80 8.04 12.48
C CYS A 3 23.67 7.68 11.00
N LEU A 4 23.19 6.48 10.70
CA LEU A 4 23.04 6.00 9.33
C LEU A 4 22.06 6.83 8.49
N ASN A 5 21.14 7.55 9.13
CA ASN A 5 20.14 8.36 8.43
C ASN A 5 20.58 9.81 8.23
N CYS A 6 20.96 10.51 9.29
CA CYS A 6 21.24 11.96 9.24
C CYS A 6 22.72 12.34 9.35
N GLY A 7 23.60 11.39 9.64
CA GLY A 7 25.05 11.64 9.76
C GLY A 7 25.49 12.27 11.08
N GLU A 8 24.58 12.53 12.01
CA GLU A 8 24.92 13.08 13.33
C GLU A 8 25.81 12.13 14.12
N ASN A 9 26.77 12.70 14.88
CA ASN A 9 27.67 11.90 15.72
C ASN A 9 26.89 11.24 16.87
N ILE A 10 27.09 9.93 17.01
CA ILE A 10 26.44 9.09 18.03
C ILE A 10 27.45 8.15 18.69
N SER A 11 27.06 7.53 19.81
CA SER A 11 27.90 6.54 20.47
C SER A 11 28.10 5.29 19.60
N ASN A 12 29.23 4.61 19.76
CA ASN A 12 29.58 3.41 18.99
C ASN A 12 28.64 2.20 19.21
N ARG A 13 27.71 2.31 20.16
CA ARG A 13 26.72 1.28 20.45
C ARG A 13 25.39 1.48 19.71
N LYS A 14 25.26 2.60 19.01
CA LYS A 14 24.02 2.97 18.31
C LYS A 14 24.24 3.03 16.80
N LYS A 15 23.19 2.72 16.05
CA LYS A 15 23.15 2.90 14.60
C LYS A 15 22.42 4.18 14.18
N TYR A 16 21.53 4.67 15.03
CA TYR A 16 20.67 5.83 14.77
C TYR A 16 20.66 6.77 15.97
N CYS A 17 20.52 8.07 15.72
CA CYS A 17 20.40 9.07 16.79
C CYS A 17 19.04 9.04 17.50
N SER A 18 17.99 8.57 16.81
CA SER A 18 16.60 8.54 17.31
C SER A 18 15.79 7.44 16.63
N ASN A 19 14.64 7.13 17.21
CA ASN A 19 13.65 6.23 16.58
C ASN A 19 13.12 6.79 15.27
N LYS A 20 13.00 8.11 15.16
CA LYS A 20 12.61 8.79 13.92
C LYS A 20 13.62 8.52 12.81
N CYS A 21 14.91 8.70 13.07
CA CYS A 21 15.96 8.41 12.11
C CYS A 21 16.01 6.94 11.72
N GLN A 22 15.76 6.04 12.65
CA GLN A 22 15.66 4.61 12.36
C GLN A 22 14.51 4.32 11.39
N ALA A 23 13.32 4.85 11.67
CA ALA A 23 12.14 4.65 10.84
C ALA A 23 12.34 5.23 9.43
N GLU A 24 12.88 6.44 9.32
CA GLU A 24 13.17 7.08 8.03
C GLU A 24 14.19 6.30 7.22
N TYR A 25 15.26 5.83 7.83
CA TYR A 25 16.29 5.03 7.16
C TYR A 25 15.72 3.70 6.66
N GLN A 26 14.95 3.00 7.49
CA GLN A 26 14.33 1.74 7.11
C GLN A 26 13.34 1.92 5.96
N TYR A 27 12.54 2.98 5.98
CA TYR A 27 11.62 3.32 4.90
C TYR A 27 12.38 3.60 3.59
N LYS A 28 13.36 4.47 3.60
CA LYS A 28 14.16 4.81 2.40
C LYS A 28 14.86 3.59 1.82
N THR A 29 15.45 2.76 2.68
CA THR A 29 16.14 1.54 2.27
C THR A 29 15.18 0.55 1.66
N TYR A 30 13.99 0.37 2.26
CA TYR A 30 12.97 -0.52 1.70
C TYR A 30 12.49 -0.06 0.34
N ILE A 31 12.17 1.21 0.17
CA ILE A 31 11.70 1.77 -1.10
C ILE A 31 12.77 1.65 -2.19
N ASP A 32 14.02 1.92 -1.87
CA ASP A 32 15.13 1.75 -2.80
C ASP A 32 15.27 0.29 -3.25
N ARG A 33 15.23 -0.65 -2.31
CA ARG A 33 15.26 -2.08 -2.60
C ARG A 33 14.05 -2.53 -3.43
N TRP A 34 12.87 -2.02 -3.13
CA TRP A 34 11.67 -2.31 -3.89
C TRP A 34 11.78 -1.81 -5.34
N HIS A 35 12.26 -0.60 -5.56
CA HIS A 35 12.50 -0.09 -6.90
C HIS A 35 13.53 -0.91 -7.70
N ASN A 36 14.46 -1.56 -7.01
CA ASN A 36 15.47 -2.45 -7.62
C ASN A 36 15.02 -3.92 -7.70
N GLY A 37 13.75 -4.22 -7.44
CA GLY A 37 13.21 -5.57 -7.51
C GLY A 37 13.65 -6.53 -6.39
N LEU A 38 14.22 -6.00 -5.29
CA LEU A 38 14.74 -6.78 -4.16
C LEU A 38 13.72 -6.98 -3.04
N GLU A 39 12.55 -6.36 -3.14
CA GLU A 39 11.44 -6.51 -2.19
C GLU A 39 10.15 -6.79 -2.96
N SER A 40 9.35 -7.73 -2.45
CA SER A 40 8.07 -8.12 -3.08
C SER A 40 6.96 -7.09 -2.91
N GLY A 41 7.10 -6.16 -1.97
CA GLY A 41 6.04 -5.25 -1.59
C GLY A 41 4.94 -5.86 -0.71
N MET A 42 5.10 -7.12 -0.32
CA MET A 42 4.13 -7.83 0.52
C MET A 42 4.47 -7.69 2.00
N ARG A 43 3.42 -7.66 2.81
CA ARG A 43 3.48 -7.88 4.25
C ARG A 43 2.74 -9.18 4.55
N GLY A 44 3.50 -10.25 4.88
CA GLY A 44 2.92 -11.58 4.97
C GLY A 44 2.42 -12.07 3.60
N ASP A 45 1.38 -12.89 3.60
CA ASP A 45 0.92 -13.59 2.39
C ASP A 45 -0.13 -12.82 1.58
N TYR A 46 -0.82 -11.86 2.20
CA TYR A 46 -2.02 -11.25 1.60
C TYR A 46 -2.09 -9.72 1.70
N GLN A 47 -1.16 -9.07 2.37
CA GLN A 47 -1.22 -7.64 2.61
C GLN A 47 -0.07 -6.91 1.91
N ILE A 48 -0.33 -5.68 1.50
CA ILE A 48 0.71 -4.79 0.99
C ILE A 48 1.57 -4.26 2.14
N SER A 49 2.86 -4.07 1.86
CA SER A 49 3.81 -3.46 2.80
C SER A 49 3.35 -2.06 3.24
N MET A 50 3.51 -1.76 4.54
CA MET A 50 3.23 -0.43 5.08
C MET A 50 4.15 0.64 4.48
N HIS A 51 5.38 0.28 4.11
CA HIS A 51 6.29 1.20 3.43
C HIS A 51 5.79 1.60 2.04
N LEU A 52 5.24 0.64 1.28
CA LEU A 52 4.63 0.93 -0.01
C LEU A 52 3.40 1.81 0.14
N LYS A 53 2.55 1.54 1.11
CA LYS A 53 1.38 2.36 1.40
C LYS A 53 1.79 3.80 1.72
N THR A 54 2.78 3.98 2.58
CA THR A 54 3.34 5.30 2.90
C THR A 54 3.89 6.00 1.66
N TYR A 55 4.62 5.27 0.83
CA TYR A 55 5.16 5.78 -0.43
C TYR A 55 4.05 6.30 -1.36
N LEU A 56 2.98 5.54 -1.53
CA LEU A 56 1.86 5.92 -2.39
C LEU A 56 1.09 7.13 -1.84
N PHE A 57 0.90 7.22 -0.52
CA PHE A 57 0.33 8.41 0.10
C PHE A 57 1.16 9.66 -0.18
N LYS A 58 2.49 9.56 -0.10
CA LYS A 58 3.40 10.66 -0.45
C LYS A 58 3.35 10.99 -1.94
N LYS A 59 3.39 9.98 -2.79
CA LYS A 59 3.37 10.13 -4.26
C LYS A 59 2.12 10.89 -4.73
N TYR A 60 0.98 10.62 -4.15
CA TYR A 60 -0.30 11.21 -4.52
C TYR A 60 -0.74 12.34 -3.60
N ASN A 61 0.13 12.86 -2.75
CA ASN A 61 -0.14 13.98 -1.83
C ASN A 61 -1.37 13.76 -0.94
N ASN A 62 -1.53 12.54 -0.43
CA ASN A 62 -2.67 12.13 0.42
C ASN A 62 -4.04 12.36 -0.23
N MET A 63 -4.12 12.22 -1.55
CA MET A 63 -5.34 12.39 -2.33
C MET A 63 -5.59 11.20 -3.24
N CYS A 64 -6.85 10.97 -3.58
CA CYS A 64 -7.22 10.01 -4.62
C CYS A 64 -6.55 10.37 -5.95
N SER A 65 -5.87 9.42 -6.57
CA SER A 65 -5.17 9.63 -7.84
C SER A 65 -6.12 9.93 -9.01
N ARG A 66 -7.40 9.55 -8.88
CA ARG A 66 -8.40 9.72 -9.94
C ARG A 66 -9.23 10.99 -9.79
N CYS A 67 -9.75 11.27 -8.58
CA CYS A 67 -10.66 12.40 -8.37
C CYS A 67 -10.11 13.50 -7.45
N GLY A 68 -8.97 13.30 -6.81
CA GLY A 68 -8.32 14.28 -5.93
C GLY A 68 -8.92 14.38 -4.53
N TRP A 69 -9.88 13.54 -4.18
CA TRP A 69 -10.49 13.57 -2.85
C TRP A 69 -9.47 13.12 -1.76
N GLY A 70 -9.52 13.78 -0.58
CA GLY A 70 -8.59 13.47 0.50
C GLY A 70 -9.00 14.08 1.84
N LYS A 71 -10.19 13.73 2.33
CA LYS A 71 -10.66 14.22 3.65
C LYS A 71 -10.22 13.31 4.79
N ILE A 72 -9.77 13.92 5.88
CA ILE A 72 -9.42 13.21 7.11
C ILE A 72 -10.70 12.76 7.82
N ASN A 73 -10.75 11.48 8.18
CA ASN A 73 -11.79 10.97 9.08
C ASN A 73 -11.48 11.45 10.49
N PRO A 74 -12.36 12.25 11.12
CA PRO A 74 -12.09 12.84 12.44
C PRO A 74 -12.04 11.80 13.57
N TYR A 75 -12.60 10.62 13.35
CA TYR A 75 -12.63 9.55 14.35
C TYR A 75 -11.39 8.66 14.30
N THR A 76 -10.82 8.41 13.12
CA THR A 76 -9.61 7.59 12.92
C THR A 76 -8.35 8.41 12.73
N ASN A 77 -8.49 9.72 12.50
CA ASN A 77 -7.41 10.64 12.16
C ASN A 77 -6.59 10.21 10.94
N SER A 78 -7.23 9.51 10.01
CA SER A 78 -6.62 9.05 8.77
C SER A 78 -7.50 9.38 7.57
N ILE A 79 -6.89 9.43 6.39
CA ILE A 79 -7.61 9.62 5.12
C ILE A 79 -7.93 8.24 4.57
N PRO A 80 -9.23 7.88 4.38
CA PRO A 80 -9.62 6.53 3.96
C PRO A 80 -9.37 6.29 2.46
N LEU A 81 -8.10 6.31 2.08
CA LEU A 81 -7.65 5.96 0.73
C LEU A 81 -7.18 4.51 0.73
N GLU A 82 -7.39 3.83 -0.38
CA GLU A 82 -7.00 2.43 -0.56
C GLU A 82 -6.05 2.26 -1.72
N VAL A 83 -5.13 1.31 -1.57
CA VAL A 83 -4.22 0.92 -2.65
C VAL A 83 -4.96 -0.03 -3.60
N GLU A 84 -5.01 0.33 -4.86
CA GLU A 84 -5.58 -0.48 -5.92
C GLU A 84 -4.50 -1.13 -6.76
N HIS A 85 -4.64 -2.43 -6.99
CA HIS A 85 -3.85 -3.16 -7.98
C HIS A 85 -4.60 -3.10 -9.32
N ILE A 86 -4.07 -2.39 -10.30
CA ILE A 86 -4.77 -2.11 -11.57
C ILE A 86 -5.18 -3.40 -12.29
N ASP A 87 -4.30 -4.42 -12.29
CA ASP A 87 -4.58 -5.73 -12.88
C ASP A 87 -5.38 -6.67 -11.98
N GLY A 88 -5.73 -6.24 -10.76
CA GLY A 88 -6.43 -7.04 -9.78
C GLY A 88 -5.59 -8.12 -9.08
N ASN A 89 -4.34 -8.25 -9.41
CA ASN A 89 -3.43 -9.22 -8.79
C ASN A 89 -2.73 -8.61 -7.57
N TYR A 90 -3.16 -8.98 -6.38
CA TYR A 90 -2.62 -8.45 -5.12
C TYR A 90 -1.12 -8.76 -4.90
N LYS A 91 -0.55 -9.70 -5.64
CA LYS A 91 0.88 -10.05 -5.59
C LYS A 91 1.73 -9.17 -6.51
N ASN A 92 1.13 -8.50 -7.49
CA ASN A 92 1.84 -7.63 -8.41
C ASN A 92 1.97 -6.23 -7.82
N ASN A 93 3.03 -6.01 -7.06
CA ASN A 93 3.32 -4.74 -6.39
C ASN A 93 4.34 -3.88 -7.15
N GLU A 94 4.38 -3.97 -8.47
CA GLU A 94 5.12 -3.02 -9.29
C GLU A 94 4.48 -1.64 -9.24
N GLU A 95 5.30 -0.59 -9.23
CA GLU A 95 4.81 0.78 -9.09
C GLU A 95 3.77 1.14 -10.16
N SER A 96 3.98 0.71 -11.39
CA SER A 96 3.06 0.94 -12.52
C SER A 96 1.68 0.30 -12.33
N ASN A 97 1.58 -0.70 -11.45
CA ASN A 97 0.34 -1.42 -11.15
C ASN A 97 -0.38 -0.92 -9.89
N LEU A 98 0.20 0.04 -9.19
CA LEU A 98 -0.33 0.54 -7.91
C LEU A 98 -0.82 1.98 -8.04
N ILE A 99 -2.06 2.22 -7.64
CA ILE A 99 -2.66 3.55 -7.51
C ILE A 99 -3.36 3.69 -6.17
N LEU A 100 -3.59 4.92 -5.75
CA LEU A 100 -4.28 5.26 -4.53
C LEU A 100 -5.66 5.81 -4.87
N LEU A 101 -6.72 5.22 -4.35
CA LEU A 101 -8.10 5.58 -4.65
C LEU A 101 -8.91 5.86 -3.39
N CYS A 102 -9.84 6.81 -3.49
CA CYS A 102 -10.89 6.98 -2.49
C CYS A 102 -11.91 5.82 -2.56
N PRO A 103 -12.74 5.61 -1.54
CA PRO A 103 -13.72 4.52 -1.55
C PRO A 103 -14.66 4.53 -2.75
N ASN A 104 -15.10 5.70 -3.21
CA ASN A 104 -15.98 5.81 -4.37
C ASN A 104 -15.28 5.40 -5.67
N CYS A 105 -14.08 5.92 -5.94
CA CYS A 105 -13.32 5.53 -7.13
C CYS A 105 -12.90 4.07 -7.08
N HIS A 106 -12.54 3.56 -5.91
CA HIS A 106 -12.23 2.15 -5.70
C HIS A 106 -13.41 1.24 -6.07
N SER A 107 -14.63 1.62 -5.69
CA SER A 107 -15.83 0.83 -6.00
C SER A 107 -16.19 0.80 -7.47
N LEU A 108 -15.64 1.68 -8.29
CA LEU A 108 -15.91 1.79 -9.72
C LEU A 108 -14.82 1.14 -10.60
N THR A 109 -13.94 0.32 -10.01
CA THR A 109 -12.89 -0.39 -10.75
C THR A 109 -13.43 -1.70 -11.33
N SER A 110 -12.82 -2.15 -12.44
CA SER A 110 -13.17 -3.43 -13.08
C SER A 110 -12.86 -4.66 -12.21
N THR A 111 -12.01 -4.48 -11.20
CA THR A 111 -11.54 -5.55 -10.31
C THR A 111 -12.16 -5.49 -8.91
N TYR A 112 -13.17 -4.64 -8.72
CA TYR A 112 -13.79 -4.44 -7.42
C TYR A 112 -14.55 -5.69 -6.94
N LYS A 113 -14.19 -6.18 -5.75
CA LYS A 113 -14.84 -7.34 -5.11
C LYS A 113 -14.97 -8.54 -6.04
N GLY A 114 -16.21 -8.98 -6.31
CA GLY A 114 -16.51 -10.15 -7.12
C GLY A 114 -16.06 -10.09 -8.58
N ALA A 115 -15.84 -8.89 -9.13
CA ALA A 115 -15.29 -8.73 -10.47
C ALA A 115 -13.84 -9.22 -10.59
N ASN A 116 -13.11 -9.33 -9.46
CA ASN A 116 -11.73 -9.83 -9.42
C ASN A 116 -11.68 -11.33 -9.09
N LEU A 117 -12.34 -12.17 -9.90
CA LEU A 117 -12.55 -13.59 -9.61
C LEU A 117 -11.27 -14.44 -9.64
N TYR A 118 -10.33 -14.12 -10.52
CA TYR A 118 -9.17 -14.97 -10.77
C TYR A 118 -7.88 -14.50 -10.10
N HIS A 119 -7.79 -13.24 -9.73
CA HIS A 119 -6.57 -12.61 -9.21
C HIS A 119 -6.67 -12.14 -7.76
N GLY A 120 -7.87 -12.20 -7.18
CA GLY A 120 -8.10 -11.85 -5.79
C GLY A 120 -7.62 -12.90 -4.81
N ARG A 121 -7.71 -12.59 -3.53
CA ARG A 121 -7.41 -13.54 -2.46
C ARG A 121 -8.39 -14.71 -2.51
N LYS A 122 -7.90 -15.95 -2.44
CA LYS A 122 -8.69 -17.18 -2.63
C LYS A 122 -10.02 -17.22 -1.86
N ASN A 123 -10.01 -16.83 -0.59
CA ASN A 123 -11.22 -16.88 0.25
C ASN A 123 -12.24 -15.80 -0.13
N ARG A 124 -11.78 -14.64 -0.60
CA ARG A 124 -12.67 -13.57 -1.10
C ARG A 124 -13.32 -13.95 -2.43
N SER A 125 -12.53 -14.52 -3.34
CA SER A 125 -13.04 -14.94 -4.65
C SER A 125 -14.19 -15.95 -4.54
N LYS A 126 -14.04 -16.96 -3.68
CA LYS A 126 -15.09 -17.95 -3.43
C LYS A 126 -16.39 -17.33 -2.91
N TYR A 127 -16.29 -16.36 -2.00
CA TYR A 127 -17.46 -15.70 -1.43
C TYR A 127 -18.26 -14.93 -2.49
N TYR A 128 -17.58 -14.23 -3.37
CA TYR A 128 -18.24 -13.40 -4.40
C TYR A 128 -18.77 -14.23 -5.57
N ILE A 129 -18.11 -15.30 -5.96
CA ILE A 129 -18.62 -16.25 -6.96
C ILE A 129 -19.98 -16.81 -6.52
N ASN A 130 -20.10 -17.23 -5.25
CA ASN A 130 -21.36 -17.76 -4.72
C ASN A 130 -22.47 -16.70 -4.66
N LYS A 131 -22.15 -15.42 -4.56
CA LYS A 131 -23.13 -14.33 -4.58
C LYS A 131 -23.68 -14.06 -5.97
N GLU A 132 -22.83 -14.09 -6.99
CA GLU A 132 -23.23 -13.83 -8.37
C GLU A 132 -24.26 -14.87 -8.87
N THR A 133 -24.09 -16.13 -8.51
CA THR A 133 -25.02 -17.20 -8.89
C THR A 133 -26.42 -17.04 -8.29
N ASN A 134 -26.59 -16.20 -7.27
CA ASN A 134 -27.89 -15.95 -6.63
C ASN A 134 -28.68 -14.79 -7.28
N TYR A 135 -28.05 -14.01 -8.18
CA TYR A 135 -28.72 -12.91 -8.88
C TYR A 135 -29.25 -13.27 -10.27
N GLU A 136 -28.88 -14.45 -10.80
CA GLU A 136 -29.39 -14.95 -12.10
C GLU A 136 -30.68 -15.77 -11.98
N LYS A 137 -31.35 -15.74 -10.84
CA LYS A 137 -32.64 -16.39 -10.60
C LYS A 137 -33.72 -15.29 -10.44
#